data_8fb22ce891044776a3a41ee890cd723f
#
_entry.id   8fb22ce891044776a3a41ee890cd723f
#
_cell.length_a   1.000
_cell.length_b   1.000
_cell.length_c   1.000
_cell.angle_alpha   90.00
_cell.angle_beta   90.00
_cell.angle_gamma   90.00
#
_symmetry.space_group_name_H-M   'P 1'
#
loop_
_entity.id
_entity.type
_entity.pdbx_description
1 polymer ?
#
loop_
_entity_poly.entity_id
_entity_poly.type
_entity_poly.pdbx_seq_one_letter_code
_entity_poly.pdbx_strand_id
1 'polypeptide(L)'
;MESGMEKKTIKKNDIYTIEIEDLSTDGSGIGKVDGYTLFVKDALIGDTAEVKVIKTKKHYGYGRLMRIITPSPDRVEALCPHARSCGGCQIQHLSYERQLAFKENKVRNLLSRVGHVEDYVMHPIIGMEHPYYYRNKAQFPVGLGKDGQIVTGFYAGHTHVIVDSAHCCIQAPVNEQLLVIVKKWMTDHDIAPYDETTHKGLVRHILTRVGFKTKEIMVCLIINGKKLPHSESLVEALREIPGMTSISFNINQEKTNVILGGKVVTLWGQDYITDYIGDVRYQISPLSFYQVNPVQTEKLYGAALKFANPGPNDVIWDLYCGIGTISLFMAKKAKQVYGVEIVPQAIDDAKRNAAINDIHNAEFYVGKAEEVLPQTYEREHIHADIIVVDPPRKGCDESLLACITQMQPKRVVYVSCDPATLARDLKYLEERDYKVKEVQCVDMFGHSVHVETVVLLERK
;
A
#
# COMPACT_ATOMS: atom_id res chain seq x y z
N MET A 1 -45.14 34.61 -12.13
CA MET A 1 -44.16 34.56 -13.26
C MET A 1 -42.91 33.94 -12.75
N GLU A 2 -42.77 32.63 -12.80
CA GLU A 2 -41.55 31.94 -12.50
C GLU A 2 -40.62 32.11 -13.70
N SER A 3 -39.56 32.87 -13.55
CA SER A 3 -38.49 33.00 -14.54
C SER A 3 -37.74 31.65 -14.60
N GLY A 4 -38.06 30.85 -15.61
CA GLY A 4 -37.29 29.65 -15.93
C GLY A 4 -35.84 30.04 -16.20
N MET A 5 -34.95 29.86 -15.23
CA MET A 5 -33.52 29.90 -15.50
C MET A 5 -33.17 28.77 -16.44
N GLU A 6 -32.89 29.10 -17.72
CA GLU A 6 -32.26 28.15 -18.63
C GLU A 6 -31.01 27.57 -17.98
N LYS A 7 -31.03 26.28 -17.65
CA LYS A 7 -29.81 25.58 -17.12
C LYS A 7 -28.72 25.70 -18.18
N LYS A 8 -27.72 26.50 -17.88
CA LYS A 8 -26.55 26.73 -18.74
C LYS A 8 -25.85 25.39 -19.01
N THR A 9 -25.83 24.94 -20.25
CA THR A 9 -25.16 23.70 -20.61
C THR A 9 -23.67 23.87 -20.46
N ILE A 10 -23.06 23.17 -19.51
CA ILE A 10 -21.63 23.20 -19.23
C ILE A 10 -20.87 22.48 -20.34
N LYS A 11 -19.88 23.16 -20.94
CA LYS A 11 -19.11 22.66 -22.08
C LYS A 11 -17.62 22.54 -21.74
N LYS A 12 -16.93 21.68 -22.50
CA LYS A 12 -15.48 21.60 -22.45
C LYS A 12 -14.87 22.97 -22.77
N ASN A 13 -13.84 23.36 -22.04
CA ASN A 13 -13.10 24.62 -22.06
C ASN A 13 -13.80 25.82 -21.38
N ASP A 14 -15.03 25.68 -20.89
CA ASP A 14 -15.63 26.70 -20.03
C ASP A 14 -14.79 26.90 -18.75
N ILE A 15 -14.77 28.13 -18.26
CA ILE A 15 -14.07 28.49 -17.04
C ILE A 15 -15.10 28.99 -16.02
N TYR A 16 -15.03 28.46 -14.81
CA TYR A 16 -15.91 28.81 -13.71
C TYR A 16 -15.11 29.11 -12.44
N THR A 17 -15.60 30.03 -11.64
CA THR A 17 -15.20 30.16 -10.23
C THR A 17 -16.14 29.32 -9.41
N ILE A 18 -15.60 28.36 -8.65
CA ILE A 18 -16.38 27.45 -7.82
C ILE A 18 -15.77 27.33 -6.42
N GLU A 19 -16.63 27.09 -5.46
CA GLU A 19 -16.25 26.69 -4.11
C GLU A 19 -16.14 25.15 -4.07
N ILE A 20 -15.13 24.66 -3.39
CA ILE A 20 -14.92 23.23 -3.19
C ILE A 20 -15.58 22.81 -1.89
N GLU A 21 -16.63 22.03 -2.00
CA GLU A 21 -17.52 21.63 -0.90
C GLU A 21 -17.11 20.31 -0.23
N ASP A 22 -16.42 19.40 -0.99
CA ASP A 22 -16.09 18.05 -0.51
C ASP A 22 -14.83 17.53 -1.22
N LEU A 23 -14.34 16.35 -0.79
CA LEU A 23 -13.28 15.59 -1.43
C LEU A 23 -13.80 14.21 -1.87
N SER A 24 -13.46 13.83 -3.08
CA SER A 24 -13.70 12.49 -3.58
C SER A 24 -12.74 11.46 -2.96
N THR A 25 -13.03 10.18 -3.11
CA THR A 25 -12.21 9.08 -2.57
C THR A 25 -10.78 9.05 -3.12
N ASP A 26 -10.52 9.69 -4.27
CA ASP A 26 -9.21 9.83 -4.89
C ASP A 26 -8.50 11.15 -4.51
N GLY A 27 -9.10 11.97 -3.63
CA GLY A 27 -8.55 13.23 -3.14
C GLY A 27 -8.79 14.43 -4.06
N SER A 28 -9.58 14.29 -5.13
CA SER A 28 -9.98 15.43 -5.95
C SER A 28 -11.06 16.26 -5.24
N GLY A 29 -10.95 17.59 -5.28
CA GLY A 29 -11.98 18.48 -4.78
C GLY A 29 -13.28 18.33 -5.56
N ILE A 30 -14.40 18.45 -4.87
CA ILE A 30 -15.75 18.42 -5.44
C ILE A 30 -16.38 19.79 -5.27
N GLY A 31 -16.74 20.42 -6.39
CA GLY A 31 -17.53 21.65 -6.41
C GLY A 31 -18.66 21.56 -7.42
N LYS A 32 -19.56 22.54 -7.42
CA LYS A 32 -20.75 22.53 -8.29
C LYS A 32 -20.89 23.83 -9.06
N VAL A 33 -21.39 23.70 -10.30
CA VAL A 33 -21.85 24.83 -11.14
C VAL A 33 -23.31 24.55 -11.50
N ASP A 34 -24.24 25.36 -11.01
CA ASP A 34 -25.67 25.21 -11.25
C ASP A 34 -26.19 23.77 -10.99
N GLY A 35 -25.64 23.13 -9.93
CA GLY A 35 -25.97 21.75 -9.53
C GLY A 35 -25.20 20.66 -10.30
N TYR A 36 -24.37 21.02 -11.28
CA TYR A 36 -23.51 20.08 -12.00
C TYR A 36 -22.18 19.89 -11.28
N THR A 37 -21.84 18.65 -10.93
CA THR A 37 -20.64 18.31 -10.15
C THR A 37 -19.38 18.34 -10.99
N LEU A 38 -18.35 19.01 -10.49
CA LEU A 38 -16.98 18.99 -11.07
C LEU A 38 -15.99 18.39 -10.08
N PHE A 39 -15.21 17.42 -10.54
CA PHE A 39 -14.05 16.88 -9.84
C PHE A 39 -12.79 17.65 -10.25
N VAL A 40 -12.08 18.20 -9.30
CA VAL A 40 -10.95 19.10 -9.54
C VAL A 40 -9.72 18.60 -8.78
N LYS A 41 -8.75 18.06 -9.51
CA LYS A 41 -7.48 17.64 -8.91
C LYS A 41 -6.76 18.82 -8.28
N ASP A 42 -6.08 18.59 -7.15
CA ASP A 42 -5.29 19.56 -6.38
C ASP A 42 -6.12 20.70 -5.73
N ALA A 43 -7.46 20.62 -5.76
CA ALA A 43 -8.36 21.52 -5.03
C ALA A 43 -8.82 20.87 -3.72
N LEU A 44 -9.00 21.67 -2.66
CA LEU A 44 -9.35 21.24 -1.30
C LEU A 44 -10.65 21.83 -0.84
N ILE A 45 -11.34 21.17 0.09
CA ILE A 45 -12.52 21.72 0.79
C ILE A 45 -12.19 23.11 1.32
N GLY A 46 -13.06 24.08 1.02
CA GLY A 46 -12.91 25.48 1.42
C GLY A 46 -12.08 26.34 0.47
N ASP A 47 -11.49 25.76 -0.60
CA ASP A 47 -10.93 26.58 -1.67
C ASP A 47 -12.03 27.24 -2.49
N THR A 48 -11.87 28.51 -2.80
CA THR A 48 -12.53 29.13 -3.96
C THR A 48 -11.55 29.14 -5.12
N ALA A 49 -11.90 28.47 -6.20
CA ALA A 49 -10.96 28.18 -7.29
C ALA A 49 -11.52 28.55 -8.67
N GLU A 50 -10.65 29.04 -9.55
CA GLU A 50 -10.91 29.15 -10.98
C GLU A 50 -10.58 27.82 -11.65
N VAL A 51 -11.58 27.23 -12.30
CA VAL A 51 -11.52 25.87 -12.84
C VAL A 51 -11.94 25.86 -14.30
N LYS A 52 -11.07 25.28 -15.15
CA LYS A 52 -11.38 25.02 -16.57
C LYS A 52 -11.91 23.61 -16.74
N VAL A 53 -13.11 23.47 -17.34
CA VAL A 53 -13.72 22.17 -17.66
C VAL A 53 -12.91 21.45 -18.72
N ILE A 54 -12.39 20.26 -18.43
CA ILE A 54 -11.59 19.46 -19.36
C ILE A 54 -12.36 18.30 -19.97
N LYS A 55 -13.40 17.80 -19.27
CA LYS A 55 -14.24 16.70 -19.72
C LYS A 55 -15.61 16.78 -19.07
N THR A 56 -16.67 16.54 -19.86
CA THR A 56 -18.05 16.48 -19.40
C THR A 56 -18.62 15.06 -19.54
N LYS A 57 -19.46 14.67 -18.59
CA LYS A 57 -20.30 13.47 -18.57
C LYS A 57 -21.75 13.90 -18.35
N LYS A 58 -22.69 12.96 -18.35
CA LYS A 58 -24.13 13.28 -18.21
C LYS A 58 -24.47 14.01 -16.89
N HIS A 59 -23.87 13.61 -15.77
CA HIS A 59 -24.19 14.11 -14.43
C HIS A 59 -23.03 14.78 -13.70
N TYR A 60 -21.81 14.72 -14.24
CA TYR A 60 -20.60 15.28 -13.65
C TYR A 60 -19.55 15.55 -14.71
N GLY A 61 -18.50 16.28 -14.32
CA GLY A 61 -17.36 16.55 -15.18
C GLY A 61 -16.05 16.61 -14.41
N TYR A 62 -14.97 16.84 -15.14
CA TYR A 62 -13.62 17.01 -14.59
C TYR A 62 -13.15 18.43 -14.93
N GLY A 63 -12.61 19.09 -13.91
CA GLY A 63 -12.03 20.42 -14.01
C GLY A 63 -10.52 20.39 -13.79
N ARG A 64 -9.82 21.26 -14.51
CA ARG A 64 -8.43 21.58 -14.24
C ARG A 64 -8.36 22.83 -13.37
N LEU A 65 -7.70 22.72 -12.24
CA LEU A 65 -7.40 23.87 -11.39
C LEU A 65 -6.50 24.84 -12.12
N MET A 66 -6.98 26.07 -12.37
CA MET A 66 -6.22 27.13 -13.01
C MET A 66 -5.50 27.98 -11.96
N ARG A 67 -6.22 28.44 -10.95
CA ARG A 67 -5.68 29.15 -9.78
C ARG A 67 -6.60 29.05 -8.56
N ILE A 68 -6.04 29.18 -7.39
CA ILE A 68 -6.79 29.38 -6.13
C ILE A 68 -7.05 30.86 -6.00
N ILE A 69 -8.30 31.25 -5.79
CA ILE A 69 -8.72 32.65 -5.53
C ILE A 69 -8.65 32.90 -4.03
N THR A 70 -9.31 32.04 -3.25
CA THR A 70 -9.23 32.05 -1.80
C THR A 70 -8.80 30.64 -1.35
N PRO A 71 -7.66 30.50 -0.67
CA PRO A 71 -7.19 29.20 -0.22
C PRO A 71 -8.02 28.72 0.99
N SER A 72 -8.20 27.42 1.06
CA SER A 72 -8.70 26.72 2.25
C SER A 72 -7.78 27.00 3.45
N PRO A 73 -8.31 27.16 4.67
CA PRO A 73 -7.50 27.29 5.89
C PRO A 73 -6.67 26.04 6.19
N ASP A 74 -7.06 24.89 5.63
CA ASP A 74 -6.36 23.60 5.78
C ASP A 74 -5.29 23.36 4.70
N ARG A 75 -5.11 24.32 3.78
CA ARG A 75 -4.10 24.22 2.72
C ARG A 75 -2.72 24.52 3.25
N VAL A 76 -1.76 23.63 2.95
CA VAL A 76 -0.36 23.79 3.28
C VAL A 76 0.50 23.71 2.02
N GLU A 77 1.71 24.24 2.08
CA GLU A 77 2.70 24.02 1.02
C GLU A 77 3.23 22.60 1.07
N ALA A 78 3.18 21.90 -0.07
CA ALA A 78 3.70 20.55 -0.17
C ALA A 78 5.24 20.57 -0.12
N LEU A 79 5.83 19.76 0.76
CA LEU A 79 7.29 19.64 0.86
C LEU A 79 7.94 19.11 -0.41
N CYS A 80 7.24 18.22 -1.13
CA CYS A 80 7.73 17.63 -2.37
C CYS A 80 7.47 18.55 -3.58
N PRO A 81 8.49 19.00 -4.32
CA PRO A 81 8.30 19.84 -5.50
C PRO A 81 7.53 19.11 -6.63
N HIS A 82 7.49 17.79 -6.59
CA HIS A 82 6.79 16.95 -7.56
C HIS A 82 5.39 16.51 -7.13
N ALA A 83 4.85 17.02 -6.00
CA ALA A 83 3.58 16.57 -5.44
C ALA A 83 2.39 16.64 -6.43
N ARG A 84 2.39 17.63 -7.34
CA ARG A 84 1.33 17.79 -8.35
C ARG A 84 1.52 16.91 -9.59
N SER A 85 2.74 16.54 -9.93
CA SER A 85 3.08 15.77 -11.14
C SER A 85 3.23 14.27 -10.85
N CYS A 86 3.79 13.91 -9.69
CA CYS A 86 3.99 12.52 -9.26
C CYS A 86 2.68 11.85 -8.85
N GLY A 87 2.49 10.59 -9.21
CA GLY A 87 1.31 9.79 -8.82
C GLY A 87 1.36 9.22 -7.41
N GLY A 88 2.46 9.41 -6.66
CA GLY A 88 2.67 8.78 -5.35
C GLY A 88 1.89 9.41 -4.20
N CYS A 89 1.71 10.74 -4.22
CA CYS A 89 1.01 11.51 -3.19
C CYS A 89 -0.14 12.30 -3.81
N GLN A 90 -1.35 12.19 -3.24
CA GLN A 90 -2.54 12.87 -3.77
C GLN A 90 -2.93 14.09 -2.95
N ILE A 91 -2.62 14.12 -1.65
CA ILE A 91 -3.14 15.10 -0.69
C ILE A 91 -2.04 15.74 0.18
N GLN A 92 -0.79 15.84 -0.34
CA GLN A 92 0.32 16.45 0.41
C GLN A 92 0.12 17.96 0.67
N HIS A 93 -0.72 18.62 -0.11
CA HIS A 93 -1.10 20.02 0.05
C HIS A 93 -2.24 20.26 1.07
N LEU A 94 -2.75 19.20 1.72
CA LEU A 94 -3.70 19.22 2.81
C LEU A 94 -2.95 19.05 4.14
N SER A 95 -3.30 19.81 5.19
CA SER A 95 -2.72 19.66 6.52
C SER A 95 -2.86 18.22 7.03
N TYR A 96 -1.86 17.73 7.77
CA TYR A 96 -1.83 16.32 8.15
C TYR A 96 -3.02 15.91 9.04
N GLU A 97 -3.45 16.78 9.92
CA GLU A 97 -4.66 16.58 10.74
C GLU A 97 -5.90 16.36 9.86
N ARG A 98 -6.04 17.17 8.81
CA ARG A 98 -7.18 17.05 7.88
C ARG A 98 -7.06 15.84 6.96
N GLN A 99 -5.84 15.39 6.66
CA GLN A 99 -5.63 14.09 5.96
C GLN A 99 -6.17 12.93 6.81
N LEU A 100 -5.92 12.94 8.11
CA LEU A 100 -6.43 11.92 9.04
C LEU A 100 -7.95 11.94 9.11
N ALA A 101 -8.55 13.11 9.27
CA ALA A 101 -10.02 13.28 9.28
C ALA A 101 -10.66 12.82 7.95
N PHE A 102 -10.04 13.16 6.82
CA PHE A 102 -10.50 12.70 5.49
C PHE A 102 -10.49 11.17 5.40
N LYS A 103 -9.41 10.51 5.83
CA LYS A 103 -9.27 9.06 5.79
C LYS A 103 -10.29 8.35 6.69
N GLU A 104 -10.47 8.83 7.91
CA GLU A 104 -11.46 8.28 8.84
C GLU A 104 -12.88 8.44 8.29
N ASN A 105 -13.24 9.63 7.78
CA ASN A 105 -14.55 9.88 7.18
C ASN A 105 -14.80 9.03 5.92
N LYS A 106 -13.76 8.79 5.11
CA LYS A 106 -13.83 7.89 3.94
C LYS A 106 -14.25 6.48 4.36
N VAL A 107 -13.62 5.92 5.40
CA VAL A 107 -13.97 4.59 5.92
C VAL A 107 -15.38 4.59 6.47
N ARG A 108 -15.73 5.54 7.33
CA ARG A 108 -17.06 5.68 7.92
C ARG A 108 -18.16 5.74 6.86
N ASN A 109 -17.98 6.56 5.83
CA ASN A 109 -18.94 6.71 4.74
C ASN A 109 -19.11 5.41 3.92
N LEU A 110 -18.03 4.67 3.66
CA LEU A 110 -18.13 3.42 2.91
C LEU A 110 -18.76 2.31 3.76
N LEU A 111 -18.44 2.20 5.04
CA LEU A 111 -19.08 1.24 5.95
C LEU A 111 -20.60 1.46 6.00
N SER A 112 -21.05 2.71 6.15
CA SER A 112 -22.47 3.04 6.22
C SER A 112 -23.16 2.85 4.86
N ARG A 113 -22.64 3.45 3.76
CA ARG A 113 -23.36 3.52 2.47
C ARG A 113 -23.26 2.24 1.64
N VAL A 114 -22.12 1.52 1.71
CA VAL A 114 -21.86 0.30 0.93
C VAL A 114 -22.05 -0.93 1.79
N GLY A 115 -21.46 -0.92 2.99
CA GLY A 115 -21.51 -2.02 3.93
C GLY A 115 -22.84 -2.15 4.66
N HIS A 116 -23.60 -1.04 4.78
CA HIS A 116 -24.79 -0.95 5.65
C HIS A 116 -24.50 -1.36 7.09
N VAL A 117 -23.24 -1.13 7.51
CA VAL A 117 -22.75 -1.46 8.85
C VAL A 117 -23.11 -0.32 9.80
N GLU A 118 -23.77 -0.66 10.89
CA GLU A 118 -24.24 0.28 11.94
C GLU A 118 -23.89 -0.27 13.34
N ASP A 119 -24.01 0.57 14.35
CA ASP A 119 -23.85 0.18 15.78
C ASP A 119 -22.48 -0.43 16.11
N TYR A 120 -21.40 0.19 15.64
CA TYR A 120 -20.02 -0.18 15.98
C TYR A 120 -19.26 0.97 16.64
N VAL A 121 -18.20 0.64 17.37
CA VAL A 121 -17.30 1.63 17.95
C VAL A 121 -16.22 1.98 16.92
N MET A 122 -16.20 3.25 16.49
CA MET A 122 -15.12 3.78 15.64
C MET A 122 -14.08 4.46 16.51
N HIS A 123 -12.90 3.88 16.62
CA HIS A 123 -11.79 4.47 17.34
C HIS A 123 -11.15 5.62 16.52
N PRO A 124 -10.59 6.66 17.19
CA PRO A 124 -9.84 7.69 16.48
C PRO A 124 -8.72 7.10 15.64
N ILE A 125 -8.53 7.63 14.44
CA ILE A 125 -7.47 7.16 13.53
C ILE A 125 -6.08 7.28 14.16
N ILE A 126 -5.27 6.23 14.03
CA ILE A 126 -3.87 6.24 14.46
C ILE A 126 -3.02 6.92 13.39
N GLY A 127 -2.59 8.15 13.65
CA GLY A 127 -1.71 8.92 12.78
C GLY A 127 -0.22 8.61 13.01
N MET A 128 0.62 9.21 12.16
CA MET A 128 2.09 9.21 12.29
C MET A 128 2.55 10.43 13.08
N GLU A 129 3.59 10.28 13.89
CA GLU A 129 4.30 11.41 14.50
C GLU A 129 5.12 12.18 13.45
N HIS A 130 5.71 11.42 12.51
CA HIS A 130 6.50 11.95 11.40
C HIS A 130 5.98 11.37 10.08
N PRO A 131 5.09 12.08 9.35
CA PRO A 131 4.48 11.55 8.12
C PRO A 131 5.38 11.62 6.88
N TYR A 132 6.68 11.85 7.07
CA TYR A 132 7.72 11.86 6.04
C TYR A 132 8.76 10.77 6.29
N TYR A 133 9.46 10.35 5.21
CA TYR A 133 10.56 9.37 5.26
C TYR A 133 10.20 8.03 5.93
N TYR A 134 8.93 7.67 5.90
CA TYR A 134 8.39 6.50 6.60
C TYR A 134 8.50 5.19 5.81
N ARG A 135 8.77 5.25 4.48
CA ARG A 135 8.79 4.05 3.64
C ARG A 135 10.15 3.36 3.69
N ASN A 136 10.11 2.08 3.99
CA ASN A 136 11.28 1.20 3.99
C ASN A 136 11.57 0.54 2.64
N LYS A 137 10.69 0.69 1.65
CA LYS A 137 10.81 0.09 0.32
C LYS A 137 10.46 1.09 -0.76
N ALA A 138 11.28 1.14 -1.80
CA ALA A 138 10.97 1.82 -3.04
C ALA A 138 11.23 0.93 -4.26
N GLN A 139 10.50 1.17 -5.33
CA GLN A 139 10.72 0.57 -6.65
C GLN A 139 10.71 1.71 -7.67
N PHE A 140 11.90 2.09 -8.10
CA PHE A 140 12.08 3.22 -9.02
C PHE A 140 12.13 2.70 -10.45
N PRO A 141 11.18 3.06 -11.34
CA PRO A 141 11.32 2.84 -12.76
C PRO A 141 12.54 3.58 -13.30
N VAL A 142 13.19 3.01 -14.29
CA VAL A 142 14.34 3.57 -14.99
C VAL A 142 13.96 3.77 -16.45
N GLY A 143 14.23 4.94 -17.00
CA GLY A 143 13.89 5.26 -18.39
C GLY A 143 14.80 6.32 -18.98
N LEU A 144 14.45 6.81 -20.17
CA LEU A 144 15.11 7.95 -20.81
C LEU A 144 14.22 9.20 -20.72
N GLY A 145 14.82 10.30 -20.33
CA GLY A 145 14.24 11.63 -20.44
C GLY A 145 14.15 12.11 -21.89
N LYS A 146 13.47 13.23 -22.10
CA LYS A 146 13.35 13.85 -23.43
C LYS A 146 14.68 14.31 -24.00
N ASP A 147 15.66 14.55 -23.16
CA ASP A 147 17.04 14.92 -23.47
C ASP A 147 17.96 13.70 -23.70
N GLY A 148 17.41 12.49 -23.64
CA GLY A 148 18.16 11.25 -23.78
C GLY A 148 18.96 10.84 -22.54
N GLN A 149 18.87 11.58 -21.43
CA GLN A 149 19.51 11.21 -20.18
C GLN A 149 18.71 10.14 -19.43
N ILE A 150 19.40 9.30 -18.63
CA ILE A 150 18.76 8.32 -17.78
C ILE A 150 17.99 9.05 -16.67
N VAL A 151 16.70 8.76 -16.55
CA VAL A 151 15.81 9.27 -15.52
C VAL A 151 15.34 8.16 -14.61
N THR A 152 15.18 8.49 -13.32
CA THR A 152 14.65 7.58 -12.28
C THR A 152 13.75 8.37 -11.36
N GLY A 153 12.67 7.75 -10.89
CA GLY A 153 11.73 8.43 -9.99
C GLY A 153 10.45 7.64 -9.83
N PHE A 154 9.32 8.29 -10.02
CA PHE A 154 8.01 7.63 -9.97
C PHE A 154 7.15 8.04 -11.17
N TYR A 155 6.17 7.24 -11.51
CA TYR A 155 5.25 7.55 -12.60
C TYR A 155 4.35 8.74 -12.26
N ALA A 156 4.13 9.61 -13.25
CA ALA A 156 3.07 10.61 -13.19
C ALA A 156 1.70 9.90 -13.15
N GLY A 157 0.76 10.49 -12.43
CA GLY A 157 -0.55 9.88 -12.20
C GLY A 157 -1.23 9.41 -13.50
N HIS A 158 -1.69 8.15 -13.52
CA HIS A 158 -2.37 7.50 -14.64
C HIS A 158 -1.54 7.40 -15.94
N THR A 159 -0.22 7.46 -15.85
CA THR A 159 0.70 7.33 -17.01
C THR A 159 1.92 6.48 -16.64
N HIS A 160 2.73 6.14 -17.66
CA HIS A 160 4.06 5.54 -17.49
C HIS A 160 5.19 6.57 -17.73
N VAL A 161 4.86 7.85 -17.71
CA VAL A 161 5.87 8.91 -17.79
C VAL A 161 6.57 9.04 -16.44
N ILE A 162 7.89 8.86 -16.42
CA ILE A 162 8.70 8.98 -15.22
C ILE A 162 8.88 10.47 -14.88
N VAL A 163 8.50 10.84 -13.68
CA VAL A 163 8.87 12.12 -13.07
C VAL A 163 10.26 11.93 -12.48
N ASP A 164 11.29 12.48 -13.12
CA ASP A 164 12.67 12.35 -12.66
C ASP A 164 12.82 13.01 -11.29
N SER A 165 13.18 12.21 -10.30
CA SER A 165 13.37 12.67 -8.93
C SER A 165 14.24 11.69 -8.17
N ALA A 166 15.43 12.13 -7.80
CA ALA A 166 16.28 11.40 -6.87
C ALA A 166 15.77 11.55 -5.41
N HIS A 167 15.16 12.70 -5.09
CA HIS A 167 14.66 13.01 -3.75
C HIS A 167 13.16 12.77 -3.63
N CYS A 168 12.75 11.97 -2.65
CA CYS A 168 11.35 11.71 -2.33
C CYS A 168 11.10 11.83 -0.84
N CYS A 169 10.25 12.78 -0.43
CA CYS A 169 10.00 13.10 0.97
C CYS A 169 9.37 11.97 1.81
N ILE A 170 8.84 10.92 1.20
CA ILE A 170 8.25 9.79 1.93
C ILE A 170 9.13 8.54 1.91
N GLN A 171 10.21 8.53 1.10
CA GLN A 171 11.14 7.40 0.99
C GLN A 171 12.35 7.60 1.92
N ALA A 172 13.08 6.50 2.16
CA ALA A 172 14.32 6.56 2.92
C ALA A 172 15.34 7.49 2.24
N PRO A 173 15.99 8.43 2.98
CA PRO A 173 16.90 9.42 2.39
C PRO A 173 18.08 8.82 1.63
N VAL A 174 18.57 7.64 2.03
CA VAL A 174 19.68 6.95 1.36
C VAL A 174 19.39 6.62 -0.11
N ASN A 175 18.13 6.56 -0.49
CA ASN A 175 17.73 6.28 -1.88
C ASN A 175 18.32 7.30 -2.87
N GLU A 176 18.47 8.56 -2.47
CA GLU A 176 19.08 9.59 -3.31
C GLU A 176 20.50 9.20 -3.72
N GLN A 177 21.34 8.79 -2.78
CA GLN A 177 22.70 8.34 -3.04
C GLN A 177 22.73 7.06 -3.88
N LEU A 178 21.84 6.09 -3.59
CA LEU A 178 21.73 4.85 -4.34
C LEU A 178 21.39 5.10 -5.82
N LEU A 179 20.43 5.97 -6.09
CA LEU A 179 20.02 6.30 -7.45
C LEU A 179 21.13 7.01 -8.23
N VAL A 180 21.87 7.91 -7.59
CA VAL A 180 23.03 8.60 -8.21
C VAL A 180 24.09 7.58 -8.63
N ILE A 181 24.45 6.64 -7.76
CA ILE A 181 25.44 5.59 -8.06
C ILE A 181 24.97 4.72 -9.22
N VAL A 182 23.72 4.23 -9.20
CA VAL A 182 23.22 3.36 -10.27
C VAL A 182 23.12 4.09 -11.59
N LYS A 183 22.63 5.33 -11.61
CA LYS A 183 22.57 6.16 -12.85
C LYS A 183 23.96 6.40 -13.43
N LYS A 184 24.93 6.75 -12.57
CA LYS A 184 26.33 6.94 -12.99
C LYS A 184 26.90 5.65 -13.59
N TRP A 185 26.74 4.51 -12.91
CA TRP A 185 27.19 3.21 -13.39
C TRP A 185 26.58 2.85 -14.74
N MET A 186 25.28 3.07 -14.92
CA MET A 186 24.61 2.83 -16.21
C MET A 186 25.20 3.72 -17.33
N THR A 187 25.47 4.97 -17.02
CA THR A 187 26.05 5.93 -17.99
C THR A 187 27.48 5.57 -18.35
N ASP A 188 28.32 5.27 -17.35
CA ASP A 188 29.75 4.95 -17.54
C ASP A 188 29.95 3.68 -18.38
N HIS A 189 28.98 2.76 -18.39
CA HIS A 189 29.04 1.47 -19.09
C HIS A 189 28.06 1.33 -20.25
N ASP A 190 27.45 2.40 -20.72
CA ASP A 190 26.48 2.40 -21.83
C ASP A 190 25.31 1.42 -21.64
N ILE A 191 24.83 1.25 -20.40
CA ILE A 191 23.74 0.34 -20.06
C ILE A 191 22.40 1.05 -20.31
N ALA A 192 21.68 0.58 -21.32
CA ALA A 192 20.39 1.16 -21.70
C ALA A 192 19.28 0.78 -20.69
N PRO A 193 18.44 1.75 -20.27
CA PRO A 193 17.20 1.45 -19.56
C PRO A 193 16.22 0.70 -20.48
N TYR A 194 15.36 -0.11 -19.85
CA TYR A 194 14.31 -0.85 -20.56
C TYR A 194 13.21 0.08 -21.07
N ASP A 195 12.89 -0.05 -22.32
CA ASP A 195 11.78 0.64 -22.96
C ASP A 195 10.57 -0.31 -23.09
N GLU A 196 9.45 0.07 -22.47
CA GLU A 196 8.22 -0.75 -22.43
C GLU A 196 7.53 -0.86 -23.80
N THR A 197 7.82 0.05 -24.75
CA THR A 197 7.22 0.05 -26.07
C THR A 197 7.97 -0.87 -27.02
N THR A 198 9.30 -0.79 -27.03
CA THR A 198 10.17 -1.58 -27.91
C THR A 198 10.61 -2.90 -27.28
N HIS A 199 10.45 -3.05 -25.95
CA HIS A 199 10.93 -4.17 -25.15
C HIS A 199 12.45 -4.38 -25.24
N LYS A 200 13.20 -3.32 -25.47
CA LYS A 200 14.66 -3.32 -25.53
C LYS A 200 15.25 -2.60 -24.32
N GLY A 201 16.56 -2.79 -24.11
CA GLY A 201 17.26 -2.25 -22.94
C GLY A 201 17.29 -3.25 -21.79
N LEU A 202 18.10 -2.96 -20.79
CA LEU A 202 18.44 -3.92 -19.72
C LEU A 202 17.75 -3.59 -18.38
N VAL A 203 17.97 -2.41 -17.82
CA VAL A 203 17.51 -2.07 -16.46
C VAL A 203 16.10 -1.52 -16.50
N ARG A 204 15.18 -2.23 -15.84
CA ARG A 204 13.75 -1.87 -15.75
C ARG A 204 13.44 -1.01 -14.53
N HIS A 205 13.88 -1.49 -13.35
CA HIS A 205 13.61 -0.83 -12.06
C HIS A 205 14.80 -1.01 -11.12
N ILE A 206 14.87 -0.13 -10.15
CA ILE A 206 15.76 -0.22 -8.99
C ILE A 206 14.87 -0.43 -7.76
N LEU A 207 14.95 -1.59 -7.12
CA LEU A 207 14.31 -1.85 -5.85
C LEU A 207 15.31 -1.56 -4.73
N THR A 208 14.87 -0.79 -3.74
CA THR A 208 15.61 -0.55 -2.51
C THR A 208 14.78 -0.95 -1.30
N ARG A 209 15.44 -1.48 -0.27
CA ARG A 209 14.86 -1.71 1.05
C ARG A 209 15.82 -1.24 2.13
N VAL A 210 15.25 -0.73 3.21
CA VAL A 210 16.02 -0.25 4.38
C VAL A 210 15.37 -0.80 5.64
N GLY A 211 16.13 -1.54 6.45
CA GLY A 211 15.71 -1.94 7.79
C GLY A 211 15.64 -0.73 8.70
N PHE A 212 14.48 -0.44 9.26
CA PHE A 212 14.29 0.78 10.08
C PHE A 212 14.99 0.67 11.44
N LYS A 213 14.98 -0.53 12.05
CA LYS A 213 15.68 -0.78 13.32
C LYS A 213 17.15 -1.16 13.10
N THR A 214 17.45 -1.98 12.10
CA THR A 214 18.81 -2.49 11.84
C THR A 214 19.69 -1.54 11.04
N LYS A 215 19.09 -0.67 10.22
CA LYS A 215 19.75 0.18 9.21
C LYS A 215 20.41 -0.61 8.07
N GLU A 216 20.11 -1.88 7.95
CA GLU A 216 20.52 -2.71 6.82
C GLU A 216 19.88 -2.23 5.51
N ILE A 217 20.68 -2.22 4.44
CA ILE A 217 20.24 -1.73 3.12
C ILE A 217 20.34 -2.86 2.09
N MET A 218 19.31 -2.97 1.28
CA MET A 218 19.24 -3.85 0.11
C MET A 218 19.04 -3.04 -1.16
N VAL A 219 19.79 -3.39 -2.20
CA VAL A 219 19.57 -2.91 -3.58
C VAL A 219 19.40 -4.11 -4.50
N CYS A 220 18.31 -4.13 -5.27
CA CYS A 220 18.06 -5.15 -6.27
C CYS A 220 17.70 -4.48 -7.61
N LEU A 221 18.49 -4.70 -8.66
CA LEU A 221 18.18 -4.21 -10.01
C LEU A 221 17.26 -5.21 -10.72
N ILE A 222 16.12 -4.75 -11.21
CA ILE A 222 15.23 -5.56 -12.05
C ILE A 222 15.66 -5.41 -13.49
N ILE A 223 16.03 -6.53 -14.14
CA ILE A 223 16.63 -6.50 -15.47
C ILE A 223 15.89 -7.36 -16.49
N ASN A 224 15.87 -6.89 -17.72
CA ASN A 224 15.40 -7.60 -18.91
C ASN A 224 16.57 -8.43 -19.50
N GLY A 225 17.11 -9.35 -18.72
CA GLY A 225 18.28 -10.14 -19.13
C GLY A 225 18.61 -11.21 -18.10
N LYS A 226 19.56 -12.10 -18.43
CA LYS A 226 20.00 -13.19 -17.55
C LYS A 226 21.29 -12.87 -16.79
N LYS A 227 21.99 -11.80 -17.17
CA LYS A 227 23.25 -11.36 -16.57
C LYS A 227 23.28 -9.85 -16.46
N LEU A 228 23.96 -9.33 -15.44
CA LEU A 228 24.23 -7.92 -15.26
C LEU A 228 25.71 -7.66 -15.63
N PRO A 229 25.99 -7.04 -16.79
CA PRO A 229 27.36 -6.71 -17.17
C PRO A 229 27.94 -5.66 -16.22
N HIS A 230 29.26 -5.65 -16.07
CA HIS A 230 29.99 -4.70 -15.21
C HIS A 230 29.46 -4.61 -13.78
N SER A 231 28.92 -5.73 -13.27
CA SER A 231 28.33 -5.79 -11.92
C SER A 231 29.37 -5.57 -10.81
N GLU A 232 30.64 -5.90 -11.04
CA GLU A 232 31.74 -5.73 -10.09
C GLU A 232 31.91 -4.26 -9.70
N SER A 233 31.95 -3.36 -10.69
CA SER A 233 32.10 -1.90 -10.43
C SER A 233 30.87 -1.31 -9.73
N LEU A 234 29.67 -1.82 -10.01
CA LEU A 234 28.47 -1.42 -9.30
C LEU A 234 28.52 -1.88 -7.83
N VAL A 235 28.91 -3.14 -7.59
CA VAL A 235 29.05 -3.69 -6.25
C VAL A 235 30.08 -2.90 -5.45
N GLU A 236 31.24 -2.59 -6.04
CA GLU A 236 32.28 -1.78 -5.39
C GLU A 236 31.75 -0.41 -4.96
N ALA A 237 30.98 0.28 -5.81
CA ALA A 237 30.44 1.59 -5.49
C ALA A 237 29.32 1.52 -4.42
N LEU A 238 28.44 0.50 -4.48
CA LEU A 238 27.32 0.38 -3.55
C LEU A 238 27.74 -0.08 -2.15
N ARG A 239 28.74 -0.98 -2.04
CA ARG A 239 29.18 -1.50 -0.74
C ARG A 239 29.82 -0.46 0.18
N GLU A 240 30.26 0.69 -0.38
CA GLU A 240 30.78 1.81 0.39
C GLU A 240 29.69 2.56 1.19
N ILE A 241 28.41 2.31 0.87
CA ILE A 241 27.29 2.93 1.61
C ILE A 241 27.14 2.25 2.98
N PRO A 242 27.21 3.01 4.09
CA PRO A 242 27.06 2.44 5.42
C PRO A 242 25.71 1.71 5.57
N GLY A 243 25.74 0.48 6.06
CA GLY A 243 24.57 -0.39 6.21
C GLY A 243 24.24 -1.23 4.96
N MET A 244 25.00 -1.14 3.87
CA MET A 244 24.81 -2.01 2.71
C MET A 244 24.99 -3.48 3.13
N THR A 245 23.95 -4.30 2.89
CA THR A 245 23.89 -5.69 3.35
C THR A 245 23.65 -6.66 2.21
N SER A 246 22.86 -6.23 1.19
CA SER A 246 22.42 -7.07 0.08
C SER A 246 22.47 -6.30 -1.24
N ILE A 247 23.20 -6.84 -2.22
CA ILE A 247 23.21 -6.33 -3.61
C ILE A 247 22.88 -7.50 -4.51
N SER A 248 21.84 -7.37 -5.32
CA SER A 248 21.32 -8.44 -6.17
C SER A 248 20.71 -7.89 -7.46
N PHE A 249 20.37 -8.78 -8.38
CA PHE A 249 19.47 -8.46 -9.48
C PHE A 249 18.36 -9.51 -9.60
N ASN A 250 17.21 -9.05 -10.10
CA ASN A 250 16.05 -9.85 -10.37
C ASN A 250 15.84 -9.96 -11.89
N ILE A 251 15.62 -11.18 -12.37
CA ILE A 251 15.42 -11.46 -13.79
C ILE A 251 13.94 -11.33 -14.11
N ASN A 252 13.58 -10.31 -14.89
CA ASN A 252 12.22 -10.14 -15.41
C ASN A 252 12.25 -9.82 -16.90
N GLN A 253 12.07 -10.85 -17.74
CA GLN A 253 12.01 -10.72 -19.19
C GLN A 253 10.56 -10.69 -19.72
N GLU A 254 9.58 -10.75 -18.81
CA GLU A 254 8.16 -10.74 -19.17
C GLU A 254 7.71 -9.35 -19.67
N LYS A 255 6.88 -9.34 -20.71
CA LYS A 255 6.30 -8.14 -21.31
C LYS A 255 4.99 -7.75 -20.60
N THR A 256 5.05 -7.63 -19.29
CA THR A 256 3.91 -7.31 -18.42
C THR A 256 4.24 -6.16 -17.49
N ASN A 257 3.21 -5.64 -16.80
CA ASN A 257 3.36 -4.60 -15.78
C ASN A 257 3.87 -5.15 -14.43
N VAL A 258 4.11 -6.46 -14.32
CA VAL A 258 4.68 -7.07 -13.12
C VAL A 258 6.15 -6.67 -13.03
N ILE A 259 6.54 -6.04 -11.92
CA ILE A 259 7.90 -5.50 -11.74
C ILE A 259 8.90 -6.61 -11.48
N LEU A 260 8.59 -7.53 -10.55
CA LEU A 260 9.52 -8.57 -10.09
C LEU A 260 9.28 -9.89 -10.84
N GLY A 261 10.33 -10.47 -11.38
CA GLY A 261 10.34 -11.84 -11.86
C GLY A 261 10.62 -12.84 -10.74
N GLY A 262 10.47 -14.13 -11.03
CA GLY A 262 10.61 -15.20 -10.01
C GLY A 262 12.05 -15.54 -9.59
N LYS A 263 13.08 -15.02 -10.27
CA LYS A 263 14.48 -15.36 -10.00
C LYS A 263 15.30 -14.16 -9.56
N VAL A 264 15.93 -14.28 -8.40
CA VAL A 264 16.93 -13.32 -7.89
C VAL A 264 18.31 -13.94 -7.91
N VAL A 265 19.31 -13.16 -8.21
CA VAL A 265 20.74 -13.53 -8.17
C VAL A 265 21.47 -12.55 -7.27
N THR A 266 22.00 -13.03 -6.17
CA THR A 266 22.82 -12.25 -5.26
C THR A 266 24.20 -12.01 -5.85
N LEU A 267 24.63 -10.76 -5.90
CA LEU A 267 25.95 -10.33 -6.37
C LEU A 267 26.93 -10.17 -5.21
N TRP A 268 26.43 -9.68 -4.06
CA TRP A 268 27.23 -9.45 -2.89
C TRP A 268 26.37 -9.43 -1.61
N GLY A 269 26.96 -9.87 -0.51
CA GLY A 269 26.33 -9.86 0.80
C GLY A 269 25.29 -10.96 0.98
N GLN A 270 24.25 -10.65 1.76
CA GLN A 270 23.15 -11.57 2.06
C GLN A 270 22.09 -11.54 0.95
N ASP A 271 21.27 -12.59 0.86
CA ASP A 271 20.08 -12.62 -0.01
C ASP A 271 18.83 -11.97 0.63
N TYR A 272 18.98 -11.41 1.83
CA TYR A 272 17.96 -10.71 2.60
C TYR A 272 18.55 -9.53 3.39
N ILE A 273 17.67 -8.71 3.93
CA ILE A 273 17.95 -7.81 5.06
C ILE A 273 17.10 -8.22 6.25
N THR A 274 17.53 -7.81 7.43
CA THR A 274 16.81 -8.04 8.68
C THR A 274 16.14 -6.76 9.16
N ASP A 275 14.90 -6.86 9.62
CA ASP A 275 14.23 -5.78 10.35
C ASP A 275 13.27 -6.35 11.40
N TYR A 276 12.64 -5.48 12.20
CA TYR A 276 11.80 -5.87 13.32
C TYR A 276 10.42 -5.20 13.26
N ILE A 277 9.38 -5.93 13.66
CA ILE A 277 8.06 -5.39 14.04
C ILE A 277 7.88 -5.75 15.52
N GLY A 278 7.84 -4.73 16.39
CA GLY A 278 7.95 -4.95 17.83
C GLY A 278 9.29 -5.60 18.17
N ASP A 279 9.24 -6.76 18.78
CA ASP A 279 10.38 -7.61 19.16
C ASP A 279 10.53 -8.86 18.26
N VAL A 280 9.72 -8.97 17.20
CA VAL A 280 9.82 -10.07 16.23
C VAL A 280 10.74 -9.67 15.09
N ARG A 281 11.74 -10.50 14.83
CA ARG A 281 12.74 -10.33 13.78
C ARG A 281 12.28 -10.99 12.48
N TYR A 282 12.48 -10.30 11.36
CA TYR A 282 12.13 -10.80 10.03
C TYR A 282 13.32 -10.72 9.08
N GLN A 283 13.59 -11.80 8.36
CA GLN A 283 14.45 -11.78 7.18
C GLN A 283 13.60 -11.48 5.96
N ILE A 284 14.00 -10.48 5.20
CA ILE A 284 13.20 -9.89 4.12
C ILE A 284 14.00 -9.96 2.84
N SER A 285 13.59 -10.82 1.91
CA SER A 285 14.20 -10.95 0.58
C SER A 285 13.68 -9.87 -0.40
N PRO A 286 14.26 -9.71 -1.60
CA PRO A 286 13.71 -8.83 -2.63
C PRO A 286 12.25 -9.15 -2.99
N LEU A 287 11.87 -10.44 -2.97
CA LEU A 287 10.54 -10.92 -3.35
C LEU A 287 9.52 -10.89 -2.21
N SER A 288 9.97 -10.84 -0.94
CA SER A 288 9.08 -10.87 0.22
C SER A 288 8.13 -9.67 0.22
N PHE A 289 6.85 -9.91 0.51
CA PHE A 289 5.97 -8.83 0.94
C PHE A 289 6.28 -8.48 2.40
N TYR A 290 6.53 -7.23 2.66
CA TYR A 290 6.74 -6.67 3.99
C TYR A 290 6.20 -5.25 3.99
N GLN A 291 5.42 -4.89 5.01
CA GLN A 291 4.76 -3.60 5.10
C GLN A 291 5.76 -2.44 5.00
N VAL A 292 5.40 -1.41 4.22
CA VAL A 292 6.34 -0.35 3.84
C VAL A 292 6.58 0.71 4.90
N ASN A 293 5.79 0.71 5.98
CA ASN A 293 5.90 1.63 7.11
C ASN A 293 6.01 0.84 8.41
N PRO A 294 7.20 0.45 8.85
CA PRO A 294 7.39 -0.44 10.01
C PRO A 294 6.84 0.13 11.32
N VAL A 295 6.94 1.46 11.52
CA VAL A 295 6.43 2.13 12.72
C VAL A 295 4.92 2.01 12.84
N GLN A 296 4.21 2.28 11.75
CA GLN A 296 2.76 2.15 11.74
C GLN A 296 2.30 0.69 11.65
N THR A 297 3.09 -0.20 11.07
CA THR A 297 2.81 -1.64 11.06
C THR A 297 2.75 -2.21 12.48
N GLU A 298 3.64 -1.77 13.36
CA GLU A 298 3.62 -2.18 14.77
C GLU A 298 2.31 -1.74 15.44
N LYS A 299 1.81 -0.53 15.15
CA LYS A 299 0.53 -0.03 15.65
C LYS A 299 -0.67 -0.77 15.02
N LEU A 300 -0.62 -1.04 13.71
CA LEU A 300 -1.64 -1.79 12.99
C LEU A 300 -1.80 -3.21 13.55
N TYR A 301 -0.69 -3.92 13.73
CA TYR A 301 -0.69 -5.27 14.26
C TYR A 301 -1.02 -5.29 15.77
N GLY A 302 -0.64 -4.25 16.50
CA GLY A 302 -1.07 -4.02 17.88
C GLY A 302 -2.59 -3.89 18.00
N ALA A 303 -3.24 -3.15 17.08
CA ALA A 303 -4.69 -3.05 17.01
C ALA A 303 -5.34 -4.40 16.65
N ALA A 304 -4.78 -5.11 15.65
CA ALA A 304 -5.25 -6.45 15.26
C ALA A 304 -5.14 -7.45 16.43
N LEU A 305 -4.03 -7.46 17.16
CA LEU A 305 -3.83 -8.29 18.34
C LEU A 305 -4.79 -7.93 19.48
N LYS A 306 -5.03 -6.63 19.72
CA LYS A 306 -6.01 -6.15 20.69
C LYS A 306 -7.42 -6.65 20.36
N PHE A 307 -7.83 -6.57 19.10
CA PHE A 307 -9.14 -7.01 18.64
C PHE A 307 -9.27 -8.53 18.65
N ALA A 308 -8.24 -9.25 18.24
CA ALA A 308 -8.18 -10.70 18.36
C ALA A 308 -8.29 -11.15 19.84
N ASN A 309 -7.59 -10.43 20.74
CA ASN A 309 -7.54 -10.70 22.19
C ASN A 309 -7.44 -12.20 22.50
N PRO A 310 -6.43 -12.90 21.98
CA PRO A 310 -6.32 -14.34 22.14
C PRO A 310 -5.99 -14.72 23.59
N GLY A 311 -6.65 -15.76 24.07
CA GLY A 311 -6.28 -16.45 25.31
C GLY A 311 -5.23 -17.54 25.07
N PRO A 312 -4.62 -18.07 26.14
CA PRO A 312 -3.56 -19.08 26.05
C PRO A 312 -4.03 -20.44 25.49
N ASN A 313 -5.32 -20.63 25.31
CA ASN A 313 -5.91 -21.83 24.72
C ASN A 313 -6.48 -21.60 23.33
N ASP A 314 -6.49 -20.37 22.82
CA ASP A 314 -7.10 -20.05 21.53
C ASP A 314 -6.19 -20.45 20.35
N VAL A 315 -6.84 -20.98 19.32
CA VAL A 315 -6.24 -21.31 18.03
C VAL A 315 -6.60 -20.21 17.04
N ILE A 316 -5.57 -19.63 16.43
CA ILE A 316 -5.70 -18.55 15.43
C ILE A 316 -5.39 -19.10 14.04
N TRP A 317 -6.21 -18.73 13.06
CA TRP A 317 -5.89 -18.88 11.65
C TRP A 317 -5.62 -17.51 11.03
N ASP A 318 -4.44 -17.36 10.42
CA ASP A 318 -4.02 -16.17 9.68
C ASP A 318 -4.08 -16.49 8.18
N LEU A 319 -5.09 -15.97 7.54
CA LEU A 319 -5.35 -16.22 6.12
C LEU A 319 -4.76 -15.06 5.30
N TYR A 320 -3.95 -15.37 4.30
CA TYR A 320 -3.04 -14.47 3.58
C TYR A 320 -1.80 -14.09 4.42
N CYS A 321 -1.19 -15.04 5.12
CA CYS A 321 -0.15 -14.78 6.10
C CYS A 321 1.17 -14.23 5.53
N GLY A 322 1.40 -14.32 4.22
CA GLY A 322 2.64 -13.88 3.59
C GLY A 322 3.87 -14.54 4.22
N ILE A 323 4.86 -13.75 4.63
CA ILE A 323 6.07 -14.21 5.34
C ILE A 323 5.84 -14.41 6.86
N GLY A 324 4.59 -14.51 7.29
CA GLY A 324 4.21 -14.77 8.67
C GLY A 324 4.21 -13.53 9.58
N THR A 325 4.06 -12.32 9.03
CA THR A 325 4.21 -11.09 9.83
C THR A 325 3.15 -10.98 10.93
N ILE A 326 1.88 -11.16 10.63
CA ILE A 326 0.80 -11.15 11.63
C ILE A 326 0.83 -12.43 12.47
N SER A 327 1.02 -13.59 11.83
CA SER A 327 1.06 -14.90 12.49
C SER A 327 2.06 -14.92 13.65
N LEU A 328 3.31 -14.50 13.42
CA LEU A 328 4.37 -14.53 14.42
C LEU A 328 4.16 -13.47 15.51
N PHE A 329 3.55 -12.34 15.17
CA PHE A 329 3.20 -11.32 16.14
C PHE A 329 2.12 -11.82 17.12
N MET A 330 1.14 -12.62 16.64
CA MET A 330 0.07 -13.20 17.44
C MET A 330 0.48 -14.47 18.20
N ALA A 331 1.42 -15.25 17.67
CA ALA A 331 1.86 -16.52 18.25
C ALA A 331 2.33 -16.40 19.70
N LYS A 332 2.84 -15.23 20.09
CA LYS A 332 3.29 -14.97 21.48
C LYS A 332 2.19 -15.02 22.53
N LYS A 333 0.91 -14.95 22.14
CA LYS A 333 -0.23 -14.91 23.06
C LYS A 333 -1.24 -16.02 22.82
N ALA A 334 -1.16 -16.71 21.69
CA ALA A 334 -2.06 -17.79 21.32
C ALA A 334 -1.49 -19.16 21.72
N LYS A 335 -2.36 -20.18 21.82
CA LYS A 335 -1.95 -21.58 21.94
C LYS A 335 -1.22 -22.02 20.67
N GLN A 336 -1.81 -21.75 19.52
CA GLN A 336 -1.33 -22.16 18.21
C GLN A 336 -1.77 -21.16 17.15
N VAL A 337 -0.93 -20.89 16.17
CA VAL A 337 -1.27 -20.10 14.99
C VAL A 337 -1.04 -20.93 13.73
N TYR A 338 -2.00 -20.92 12.84
CA TYR A 338 -1.93 -21.54 11.52
C TYR A 338 -1.97 -20.46 10.44
N GLY A 339 -0.87 -20.33 9.68
CA GLY A 339 -0.78 -19.38 8.57
C GLY A 339 -1.05 -20.07 7.23
N VAL A 340 -1.83 -19.44 6.35
CA VAL A 340 -2.11 -19.93 5.00
C VAL A 340 -1.74 -18.87 3.98
N GLU A 341 -0.96 -19.27 2.97
CA GLU A 341 -0.52 -18.40 1.88
C GLU A 341 -0.39 -19.21 0.58
N ILE A 342 -0.80 -18.63 -0.52
CA ILE A 342 -0.76 -19.30 -1.83
C ILE A 342 0.64 -19.37 -2.42
N VAL A 343 1.55 -18.48 -2.01
CA VAL A 343 2.91 -18.37 -2.54
C VAL A 343 3.87 -19.27 -1.75
N PRO A 344 4.40 -20.36 -2.31
CA PRO A 344 5.28 -21.30 -1.59
C PRO A 344 6.52 -20.62 -0.99
N GLN A 345 7.15 -19.71 -1.72
CA GLN A 345 8.34 -18.99 -1.24
C GLN A 345 8.05 -18.14 0.01
N ALA A 346 6.86 -17.55 0.10
CA ALA A 346 6.47 -16.78 1.28
C ALA A 346 6.30 -17.69 2.50
N ILE A 347 5.81 -18.93 2.32
CA ILE A 347 5.73 -19.93 3.38
C ILE A 347 7.10 -20.37 3.85
N ASP A 348 8.07 -20.58 2.93
CA ASP A 348 9.44 -20.89 3.32
C ASP A 348 10.05 -19.73 4.15
N ASP A 349 9.81 -18.50 3.75
CA ASP A 349 10.23 -17.31 4.51
C ASP A 349 9.53 -17.26 5.88
N ALA A 350 8.23 -17.58 5.97
CA ALA A 350 7.48 -17.60 7.23
C ALA A 350 8.04 -18.65 8.21
N LYS A 351 8.35 -19.84 7.74
CA LYS A 351 8.97 -20.91 8.54
C LYS A 351 10.36 -20.51 9.03
N ARG A 352 11.16 -19.88 8.18
CA ARG A 352 12.47 -19.35 8.55
C ARG A 352 12.33 -18.24 9.61
N ASN A 353 11.38 -17.33 9.41
CA ASN A 353 11.10 -16.26 10.38
C ASN A 353 10.60 -16.80 11.73
N ALA A 354 9.80 -17.86 11.76
CA ALA A 354 9.43 -18.54 12.99
C ALA A 354 10.67 -19.09 13.71
N ALA A 355 11.53 -19.81 12.97
CA ALA A 355 12.73 -20.45 13.52
C ALA A 355 13.71 -19.43 14.12
N ILE A 356 13.99 -18.30 13.45
CA ILE A 356 14.93 -17.29 13.97
C ILE A 356 14.42 -16.53 15.19
N ASN A 357 13.12 -16.64 15.50
CA ASN A 357 12.49 -16.05 16.69
C ASN A 357 12.18 -17.08 17.78
N ASP A 358 12.58 -18.33 17.61
CA ASP A 358 12.27 -19.43 18.55
C ASP A 358 10.75 -19.60 18.79
N ILE A 359 9.94 -19.37 17.75
CA ILE A 359 8.49 -19.51 17.77
C ILE A 359 8.12 -20.91 17.25
N HIS A 360 7.64 -21.79 18.13
CA HIS A 360 7.33 -23.19 17.83
C HIS A 360 5.84 -23.48 17.71
N ASN A 361 4.98 -22.52 18.08
CA ASN A 361 3.53 -22.61 18.02
C ASN A 361 2.93 -21.89 16.81
N ALA A 362 3.66 -21.86 15.69
CA ALA A 362 3.19 -21.35 14.40
C ALA A 362 3.48 -22.37 13.32
N GLU A 363 2.45 -22.77 12.59
CA GLU A 363 2.53 -23.70 11.45
C GLU A 363 2.05 -23.00 10.18
N PHE A 364 2.62 -23.37 9.01
CA PHE A 364 2.35 -22.67 7.78
C PHE A 364 2.05 -23.62 6.63
N TYR A 365 0.96 -23.36 5.90
CA TYR A 365 0.44 -24.16 4.81
C TYR A 365 0.46 -23.39 3.48
N VAL A 366 0.90 -24.05 2.41
CA VAL A 366 0.81 -23.53 1.04
C VAL A 366 -0.54 -23.92 0.47
N GLY A 367 -1.32 -22.96 0.01
CA GLY A 367 -2.60 -23.20 -0.65
C GLY A 367 -3.56 -22.06 -0.53
N LYS A 368 -4.75 -22.23 -1.09
CA LYS A 368 -5.84 -21.29 -0.91
C LYS A 368 -6.52 -21.55 0.43
N ALA A 369 -6.83 -20.47 1.15
CA ALA A 369 -7.40 -20.56 2.48
C ALA A 369 -8.74 -21.32 2.49
N GLU A 370 -9.59 -21.09 1.50
CA GLU A 370 -10.88 -21.77 1.31
C GLU A 370 -10.77 -23.28 1.01
N GLU A 371 -9.58 -23.77 0.65
CA GLU A 371 -9.30 -25.19 0.43
C GLU A 371 -8.60 -25.80 1.62
N VAL A 372 -7.58 -25.11 2.17
CA VAL A 372 -6.74 -25.61 3.27
C VAL A 372 -7.54 -25.69 4.57
N LEU A 373 -8.32 -24.67 4.90
CA LEU A 373 -9.03 -24.55 6.17
C LEU A 373 -10.02 -25.72 6.41
N PRO A 374 -10.96 -26.02 5.46
CA PRO A 374 -11.88 -27.16 5.62
C PRO A 374 -11.16 -28.51 5.65
N GLN A 375 -10.16 -28.70 4.78
CA GLN A 375 -9.41 -29.96 4.71
C GLN A 375 -8.66 -30.27 6.02
N THR A 376 -8.09 -29.24 6.64
CA THR A 376 -7.40 -29.39 7.94
C THR A 376 -8.39 -29.65 9.06
N TYR A 377 -9.54 -28.99 9.03
CA TYR A 377 -10.62 -29.27 9.98
C TYR A 377 -11.14 -30.72 9.88
N GLU A 378 -11.41 -31.20 8.67
CA GLU A 378 -11.92 -32.57 8.45
C GLU A 378 -10.92 -33.64 8.85
N ARG A 379 -9.62 -33.43 8.60
CA ARG A 379 -8.58 -34.44 8.86
C ARG A 379 -8.06 -34.41 10.30
N GLU A 380 -7.89 -33.23 10.86
CA GLU A 380 -7.15 -33.02 12.12
C GLU A 380 -8.04 -32.48 13.23
N HIS A 381 -9.31 -32.16 12.94
CA HIS A 381 -10.29 -31.56 13.85
C HIS A 381 -9.81 -30.28 14.52
N ILE A 382 -8.99 -29.48 13.78
CA ILE A 382 -8.48 -28.20 14.25
C ILE A 382 -9.55 -27.13 14.05
N HIS A 383 -10.10 -26.63 15.16
CA HIS A 383 -11.04 -25.52 15.15
C HIS A 383 -10.31 -24.19 15.08
N ALA A 384 -10.94 -23.18 14.47
CA ALA A 384 -10.55 -21.79 14.57
C ALA A 384 -11.33 -21.10 15.69
N ASP A 385 -10.65 -20.65 16.74
CA ASP A 385 -11.26 -19.75 17.71
C ASP A 385 -11.33 -18.33 17.17
N ILE A 386 -10.27 -17.94 16.46
CA ILE A 386 -10.10 -16.61 15.86
C ILE A 386 -9.58 -16.79 14.44
N ILE A 387 -10.16 -16.05 13.51
CA ILE A 387 -9.64 -15.94 12.15
C ILE A 387 -9.18 -14.49 11.90
N VAL A 388 -7.96 -14.35 11.40
CA VAL A 388 -7.41 -13.06 10.94
C VAL A 388 -7.28 -13.11 9.43
N VAL A 389 -7.69 -12.04 8.74
CA VAL A 389 -7.54 -11.90 7.31
C VAL A 389 -6.88 -10.56 6.97
N ASP A 390 -5.90 -10.58 6.05
CA ASP A 390 -5.27 -9.39 5.45
C ASP A 390 -5.23 -9.55 3.92
N PRO A 391 -6.39 -9.53 3.25
CA PRO A 391 -6.49 -9.81 1.83
C PRO A 391 -5.90 -8.68 0.97
N PRO A 392 -5.57 -8.97 -0.31
CA PRO A 392 -5.20 -7.94 -1.27
C PRO A 392 -6.36 -6.95 -1.51
N ARG A 393 -6.09 -5.87 -2.26
CA ARG A 393 -7.08 -4.79 -2.55
C ARG A 393 -8.44 -5.26 -3.06
N LYS A 394 -8.53 -6.42 -3.70
CA LYS A 394 -9.81 -6.99 -4.16
C LYS A 394 -10.72 -7.49 -3.03
N GLY A 395 -10.23 -7.57 -1.80
CA GLY A 395 -10.89 -8.18 -0.66
C GLY A 395 -10.85 -9.70 -0.70
N CYS A 396 -11.64 -10.35 0.17
CA CYS A 396 -11.80 -11.79 0.19
C CYS A 396 -12.70 -12.28 -0.97
N ASP A 397 -12.39 -13.46 -1.49
CA ASP A 397 -13.29 -14.16 -2.42
C ASP A 397 -14.51 -14.69 -1.63
N GLU A 398 -15.66 -14.80 -2.29
CA GLU A 398 -16.92 -15.22 -1.63
C GLU A 398 -16.83 -16.64 -1.03
N SER A 399 -16.08 -17.53 -1.68
CA SER A 399 -15.78 -18.87 -1.18
C SER A 399 -15.07 -18.86 0.16
N LEU A 400 -14.13 -17.93 0.36
CA LEU A 400 -13.43 -17.76 1.63
C LEU A 400 -14.36 -17.20 2.71
N LEU A 401 -15.17 -16.19 2.38
CA LEU A 401 -16.16 -15.65 3.33
C LEU A 401 -17.16 -16.71 3.76
N ALA A 402 -17.61 -17.56 2.84
CA ALA A 402 -18.48 -18.71 3.15
C ALA A 402 -17.77 -19.72 4.07
N CYS A 403 -16.50 -20.03 3.81
CA CYS A 403 -15.69 -20.91 4.64
C CYS A 403 -15.56 -20.36 6.08
N ILE A 404 -15.27 -19.05 6.23
CA ILE A 404 -15.18 -18.39 7.54
C ILE A 404 -16.51 -18.57 8.33
N THR A 405 -17.66 -18.36 7.66
CA THR A 405 -18.96 -18.51 8.31
C THR A 405 -19.26 -19.97 8.69
N GLN A 406 -18.83 -20.95 7.90
CA GLN A 406 -18.96 -22.36 8.22
C GLN A 406 -18.08 -22.81 9.39
N MET A 407 -16.88 -22.29 9.50
CA MET A 407 -15.95 -22.59 10.60
C MET A 407 -16.38 -21.97 11.93
N GLN A 408 -17.26 -20.99 11.91
CA GLN A 408 -17.86 -20.35 13.08
C GLN A 408 -16.86 -19.87 14.16
N PRO A 409 -15.75 -19.19 13.82
CA PRO A 409 -14.86 -18.65 14.83
C PRO A 409 -15.61 -17.69 15.76
N LYS A 410 -15.15 -17.57 17.00
CA LYS A 410 -15.71 -16.61 17.97
C LYS A 410 -15.51 -15.17 17.50
N ARG A 411 -14.35 -14.91 16.88
CA ARG A 411 -13.93 -13.59 16.36
C ARG A 411 -13.32 -13.70 14.99
N VAL A 412 -13.60 -12.68 14.18
CA VAL A 412 -12.89 -12.43 12.94
C VAL A 412 -12.24 -11.05 13.04
N VAL A 413 -10.94 -10.97 12.79
CA VAL A 413 -10.21 -9.70 12.68
C VAL A 413 -9.89 -9.49 11.22
N TYR A 414 -10.46 -8.44 10.63
CA TYR A 414 -10.25 -8.10 9.24
C TYR A 414 -9.33 -6.89 9.13
N VAL A 415 -8.14 -7.07 8.55
CA VAL A 415 -7.21 -6.00 8.18
C VAL A 415 -7.42 -5.70 6.70
N SER A 416 -7.51 -4.42 6.31
CA SER A 416 -7.81 -4.05 4.93
C SER A 416 -7.13 -2.75 4.50
N CYS A 417 -6.54 -2.76 3.33
CA CYS A 417 -5.99 -1.58 2.66
C CYS A 417 -7.00 -0.88 1.72
N ASP A 418 -8.19 -1.46 1.50
CA ASP A 418 -9.24 -0.88 0.65
C ASP A 418 -10.60 -0.88 1.36
N PRO A 419 -11.07 0.28 1.83
CA PRO A 419 -12.32 0.34 2.59
C PRO A 419 -13.58 0.05 1.78
N ALA A 420 -13.54 0.08 0.44
CA ALA A 420 -14.70 -0.23 -0.39
C ALA A 420 -14.93 -1.75 -0.46
N THR A 421 -13.88 -2.53 -0.69
CA THR A 421 -13.95 -4.00 -0.65
C THR A 421 -14.18 -4.51 0.76
N LEU A 422 -13.58 -3.86 1.77
CA LEU A 422 -13.88 -4.13 3.18
C LEU A 422 -15.38 -4.00 3.46
N ALA A 423 -15.99 -2.87 3.09
CA ALA A 423 -17.42 -2.64 3.33
C ALA A 423 -18.32 -3.71 2.68
N ARG A 424 -17.98 -4.17 1.46
CA ARG A 424 -18.65 -5.27 0.78
C ARG A 424 -18.55 -6.59 1.59
N ASP A 425 -17.36 -6.92 2.04
CA ASP A 425 -17.10 -8.18 2.73
C ASP A 425 -17.71 -8.20 4.14
N LEU A 426 -17.69 -7.06 4.83
CA LEU A 426 -18.36 -6.90 6.12
C LEU A 426 -19.87 -7.06 6.00
N LYS A 427 -20.50 -6.51 4.94
CA LYS A 427 -21.92 -6.73 4.67
C LYS A 427 -22.23 -8.21 4.54
N TYR A 428 -21.42 -8.96 3.78
CA TYR A 428 -21.58 -10.41 3.63
C TYR A 428 -21.57 -11.14 4.98
N LEU A 429 -20.63 -10.77 5.86
CA LEU A 429 -20.48 -11.40 7.18
C LEU A 429 -21.61 -10.95 8.13
N GLU A 430 -22.06 -9.70 8.10
CA GLU A 430 -23.16 -9.22 8.94
C GLU A 430 -24.54 -9.79 8.55
N GLU A 431 -24.78 -10.05 7.27
CA GLU A 431 -25.98 -10.76 6.78
C GLU A 431 -26.01 -12.22 7.26
N ARG A 432 -24.92 -12.71 7.82
CA ARG A 432 -24.75 -14.04 8.41
C ARG A 432 -24.40 -13.88 9.90
N ASP A 433 -24.00 -14.82 10.60
CA ASP A 433 -23.92 -14.85 12.06
C ASP A 433 -22.88 -13.93 12.73
N TYR A 434 -22.43 -12.84 12.07
CA TYR A 434 -21.43 -11.93 12.62
C TYR A 434 -21.97 -10.50 12.80
N LYS A 435 -21.36 -9.76 13.74
CA LYS A 435 -21.61 -8.33 13.98
C LYS A 435 -20.28 -7.61 14.08
N VAL A 436 -20.15 -6.50 13.32
CA VAL A 436 -19.04 -5.57 13.50
C VAL A 436 -19.14 -4.90 14.87
N LYS A 437 -18.07 -4.93 15.66
CA LYS A 437 -18.00 -4.37 17.01
C LYS A 437 -17.13 -3.14 17.07
N GLU A 438 -15.92 -3.23 16.56
CA GLU A 438 -14.92 -2.17 16.66
C GLU A 438 -14.21 -1.96 15.31
N VAL A 439 -13.90 -0.71 15.02
CA VAL A 439 -13.17 -0.30 13.82
C VAL A 439 -12.03 0.62 14.21
N GLN A 440 -10.82 0.34 13.74
CA GLN A 440 -9.64 1.15 13.94
C GLN A 440 -8.98 1.47 12.60
N CYS A 441 -8.98 2.73 12.21
CA CYS A 441 -8.19 3.20 11.08
C CYS A 441 -6.74 3.47 11.49
N VAL A 442 -5.80 3.18 10.57
CA VAL A 442 -4.37 3.46 10.75
C VAL A 442 -3.84 4.14 9.50
N ASP A 443 -3.20 5.29 9.66
CA ASP A 443 -2.53 5.96 8.54
C ASP A 443 -1.16 5.33 8.28
N MET A 444 -1.14 4.34 7.39
CA MET A 444 0.08 3.68 6.92
C MET A 444 0.78 4.46 5.81
N PHE A 445 0.05 5.33 5.09
CA PHE A 445 0.48 5.95 3.84
C PHE A 445 0.20 7.46 3.87
N GLY A 446 0.92 8.20 4.70
CA GLY A 446 0.83 9.66 4.79
C GLY A 446 0.93 10.32 3.42
N HIS A 447 0.19 11.42 3.23
CA HIS A 447 0.10 12.20 1.99
C HIS A 447 -0.59 11.53 0.81
N SER A 448 -1.01 10.28 0.97
CA SER A 448 -1.86 9.57 0.00
C SER A 448 -3.28 9.42 0.52
N VAL A 449 -4.21 9.06 -0.36
CA VAL A 449 -5.62 8.80 -0.01
C VAL A 449 -5.87 7.41 0.59
N HIS A 450 -4.83 6.60 0.75
CA HIS A 450 -4.93 5.24 1.26
C HIS A 450 -5.00 5.23 2.79
N VAL A 451 -5.73 4.28 3.32
CA VAL A 451 -5.90 4.05 4.75
C VAL A 451 -6.00 2.56 4.99
N GLU A 452 -5.31 2.09 6.03
CA GLU A 452 -5.50 0.74 6.56
C GLU A 452 -6.60 0.76 7.62
N THR A 453 -7.36 -0.32 7.68
CA THR A 453 -8.48 -0.43 8.62
C THR A 453 -8.48 -1.82 9.24
N VAL A 454 -8.52 -1.88 10.56
CA VAL A 454 -8.71 -3.12 11.33
C VAL A 454 -10.14 -3.14 11.85
N VAL A 455 -10.83 -4.26 11.65
CA VAL A 455 -12.22 -4.44 12.09
C VAL A 455 -12.32 -5.70 12.93
N LEU A 456 -12.98 -5.58 14.09
CA LEU A 456 -13.39 -6.70 14.90
C LEU A 456 -14.83 -7.09 14.54
N LEU A 457 -15.02 -8.36 14.19
CA LEU A 457 -16.34 -8.96 14.12
C LEU A 457 -16.44 -10.05 15.20
N GLU A 458 -17.57 -10.08 15.87
CA GLU A 458 -17.92 -11.18 16.81
C GLU A 458 -19.14 -11.94 16.29
N ARG A 459 -19.17 -13.23 16.58
CA ARG A 459 -20.34 -14.04 16.26
C ARG A 459 -21.52 -13.62 17.15
N LYS A 460 -22.72 -13.50 16.55
CA LYS A 460 -23.99 -13.15 17.20
C LYS A 460 -24.42 -14.24 18.20
#